data_9f73aaa8f2e3d300e703b2ab07897ae1
#
_entry.id   9f73aaa8f2e3d300e703b2ab07897ae1
#
_cell.length_a   1.000
_cell.length_b   1.000
_cell.length_c   1.000
_cell.angle_alpha   90.00
_cell.angle_beta   90.00
_cell.angle_gamma   90.00
#
_symmetry.space_group_name_H-M   'P 1'
#
loop_
_entity.id
_entity.type
_entity.pdbx_description
1 polymer ?
#
loop_
_entity_poly.entity_id
_entity_poly.type
_entity_poly.pdbx_seq_one_letter_code
_entity_poly.pdbx_strand_id
1 'polypeptide(L)'
;MMHRGWSHYIDLLRDDLWANHHNIHIVDFDFYSLEIFNRCENSNDILIAIENWKPVHPLLKILPVDWNYTIPFGILHAPEPSKTVQRFLQAIPAVMEL
;
A
#
# COMPACT_ATOMS: atom_id res chain seq x y z
N MET A 1 8.89 5.29 0.97
CA MET A 1 7.80 4.80 0.11
C MET A 1 8.34 3.84 -0.94
N MET A 2 7.49 3.06 -1.55
CA MET A 2 7.91 2.15 -2.63
C MET A 2 8.56 2.93 -3.77
N HIS A 3 9.60 2.34 -4.37
CA HIS A 3 10.36 2.97 -5.45
C HIS A 3 9.50 3.28 -6.68
N ARG A 4 9.97 4.22 -7.50
CA ARG A 4 9.28 4.60 -8.74
C ARG A 4 9.11 3.39 -9.66
N GLY A 5 7.94 3.30 -10.30
CA GLY A 5 7.60 2.21 -11.21
C GLY A 5 6.86 1.06 -10.56
N TRP A 6 6.81 1.00 -9.22
CA TRP A 6 6.07 -0.04 -8.52
C TRP A 6 4.56 0.09 -8.73
N SER A 7 4.05 1.31 -8.68
CA SER A 7 2.63 1.60 -8.89
C SER A 7 2.47 2.99 -9.50
N HIS A 8 1.66 3.10 -10.55
CA HIS A 8 1.34 4.38 -11.15
C HIS A 8 0.71 5.34 -10.12
N TYR A 9 -0.12 4.83 -9.23
CA TYR A 9 -0.82 5.64 -8.22
C TYR A 9 0.14 6.18 -7.16
N ILE A 10 1.13 5.39 -6.77
CA ILE A 10 2.19 5.84 -5.87
C ILE A 10 3.11 6.84 -6.57
N ASP A 11 3.39 6.65 -7.85
CA ASP A 11 4.19 7.59 -8.62
C ASP A 11 3.52 8.96 -8.74
N LEU A 12 2.21 9.01 -8.88
CA LEU A 12 1.46 10.27 -8.86
C LEU A 12 1.61 10.99 -7.53
N LEU A 13 1.50 10.29 -6.41
CA LEU A 13 1.73 10.85 -5.09
C LEU A 13 3.16 11.37 -4.95
N ARG A 14 4.14 10.59 -5.39
CA ARG A 14 5.55 10.97 -5.37
C ARG A 14 5.79 12.27 -6.14
N ASP A 15 5.24 12.38 -7.33
CA ASP A 15 5.40 13.56 -8.18
C ASP A 15 4.76 14.80 -7.55
N ASP A 16 3.61 14.64 -6.92
CA ASP A 16 2.95 15.74 -6.21
C ASP A 16 3.78 16.21 -5.00
N LEU A 17 4.30 15.30 -4.21
CA LEU A 17 5.18 15.63 -3.08
C LEU A 17 6.43 16.34 -3.57
N TRP A 18 7.04 15.87 -4.64
CA TRP A 18 8.24 16.48 -5.22
C TRP A 18 7.97 17.89 -5.71
N ALA A 19 6.83 18.11 -6.38
CA ALA A 19 6.49 19.41 -6.97
C ALA A 19 6.07 20.46 -5.96
N ASN A 20 5.38 20.05 -4.88
CA ASN A 20 4.70 20.98 -3.98
C ASN A 20 5.29 21.03 -2.56
N HIS A 21 6.20 20.12 -2.22
CA HIS A 21 6.75 19.99 -0.87
C HIS A 21 8.27 19.76 -0.91
N HIS A 22 9.03 20.77 -1.31
CA HIS A 22 10.47 20.65 -1.56
C HIS A 22 11.32 20.32 -0.32
N ASN A 23 10.80 20.54 0.87
CA ASN A 23 11.49 20.24 2.12
C ASN A 23 11.23 18.83 2.64
N ILE A 24 10.45 18.05 1.93
CA ILE A 24 10.26 16.63 2.25
C ILE A 24 11.34 15.81 1.54
N HIS A 25 12.03 14.97 2.30
CA HIS A 25 13.01 14.03 1.77
C HIS A 25 12.35 12.67 1.59
N ILE A 26 12.30 12.18 0.35
CA ILE A 26 11.68 10.89 0.02
C ILE A 26 12.75 9.80 0.06
N VAL A 27 12.52 8.78 0.88
CA VAL A 27 13.37 7.60 0.97
C VAL A 27 12.66 6.42 0.35
N ASP A 28 13.31 5.75 -0.58
CA ASP A 28 12.76 4.63 -1.32
C ASP A 28 13.15 3.29 -0.71
N PHE A 29 12.28 2.29 -0.88
CA PHE A 29 12.56 0.90 -0.58
C PHE A 29 11.88 0.01 -1.62
N ASP A 30 12.32 -1.25 -1.74
CA ASP A 30 11.85 -2.15 -2.78
C ASP A 30 10.51 -2.79 -2.45
N PHE A 31 10.30 -3.16 -1.19
CA PHE A 31 9.05 -3.77 -0.75
C PHE A 31 8.89 -3.63 0.76
N TYR A 32 7.65 -3.72 1.23
CA TYR A 32 7.36 -3.67 2.66
C TYR A 32 7.85 -4.94 3.36
N SER A 33 8.50 -4.76 4.50
CA SER A 33 9.04 -5.85 5.30
C SER A 33 9.08 -5.45 6.77
N LEU A 34 9.32 -6.42 7.65
CA LEU A 34 9.49 -6.13 9.08
C LEU A 34 10.64 -5.15 9.32
N GLU A 35 11.71 -5.27 8.54
CA GLU A 35 12.85 -4.36 8.63
C GLU A 35 12.43 -2.90 8.37
N ILE A 36 11.61 -2.65 7.37
CA ILE A 36 11.08 -1.32 7.05
C ILE A 36 10.21 -0.80 8.19
N PHE A 37 9.35 -1.63 8.77
CA PHE A 37 8.52 -1.24 9.89
C PHE A 37 9.35 -0.91 11.13
N ASN A 38 10.35 -1.71 11.43
CA ASN A 38 11.26 -1.46 12.55
C ASN A 38 12.08 -0.17 12.34
N ARG A 39 12.53 0.09 11.12
CA ARG A 39 13.21 1.34 10.79
C ARG A 39 12.32 2.55 11.00
N CYS A 40 11.06 2.47 10.61
CA CYS A 40 10.09 3.53 10.82
C CYS A 40 9.88 3.78 12.32
N GLU A 41 9.72 2.73 13.11
CA GLU A 41 9.55 2.84 14.56
C GLU A 41 10.75 3.48 15.25
N ASN A 42 11.96 3.15 14.81
CA ASN A 42 13.22 3.63 15.41
C ASN A 42 13.70 4.97 14.86
N SER A 43 12.91 5.66 14.07
CA SER A 43 13.25 6.95 13.48
C SER A 43 12.08 7.92 13.59
N ASN A 44 12.29 9.15 13.10
CA ASN A 44 11.22 10.13 12.95
C ASN A 44 10.59 10.12 11.55
N ASP A 45 10.82 9.07 10.80
CA ASP A 45 10.30 8.93 9.46
C ASP A 45 8.81 8.58 9.46
N ILE A 46 8.14 8.97 8.38
CA ILE A 46 6.75 8.62 8.13
C ILE A 46 6.73 7.57 7.02
N LEU A 47 6.03 6.48 7.26
CA LEU A 47 5.86 5.41 6.27
C LEU A 47 4.51 5.57 5.56
N ILE A 48 4.53 5.67 4.24
CA ILE A 48 3.31 5.63 3.45
C ILE A 48 2.80 4.20 3.43
N ALA A 49 1.58 4.01 3.91
CA ALA A 49 0.98 2.69 4.08
C ALA A 49 -0.48 2.69 3.65
N ILE A 50 -1.09 1.52 3.57
CA ILE A 50 -2.51 1.37 3.30
C ILE A 50 -3.27 1.12 4.60
N GLU A 51 -4.53 1.54 4.65
CA GLU A 51 -5.35 1.43 5.85
C GLU A 51 -5.49 -0.01 6.36
N ASN A 52 -5.51 -0.98 5.45
CA ASN A 52 -5.65 -2.39 5.77
C ASN A 52 -4.51 -2.94 6.64
N TRP A 53 -3.43 -2.18 6.79
CA TRP A 53 -2.25 -2.59 7.57
C TRP A 53 -2.26 -2.03 8.99
N LYS A 54 -3.38 -1.59 9.51
CA LYS A 54 -3.49 -1.08 10.89
C LYS A 54 -2.86 -2.01 11.94
N PRO A 55 -3.05 -3.34 11.89
CA PRO A 55 -2.48 -4.23 12.89
C PRO A 55 -1.09 -4.77 12.57
N VAL A 56 -0.41 -4.23 11.55
CA VAL A 56 0.86 -4.81 11.06
C VAL A 56 1.99 -4.71 12.07
N HIS A 57 2.04 -3.62 12.84
CA HIS A 57 3.10 -3.43 13.83
C HIS A 57 2.54 -2.78 15.09
N PRO A 58 2.79 -3.37 16.29
CA PRO A 58 2.14 -2.91 17.52
C PRO A 58 2.59 -1.51 17.98
N LEU A 59 3.78 -1.07 17.56
CA LEU A 59 4.34 0.22 17.96
C LEU A 59 4.19 1.30 16.89
N LEU A 60 3.55 0.98 15.78
CA LEU A 60 3.23 1.94 14.72
C LEU A 60 1.74 2.21 14.69
N LYS A 61 1.39 3.46 14.44
CA LYS A 61 0.01 3.92 14.36
C LYS A 61 -0.30 4.38 12.95
N ILE A 62 -1.40 3.92 12.38
CA ILE A 62 -1.89 4.39 11.08
C ILE A 62 -2.85 5.54 11.31
N LEU A 63 -2.57 6.66 10.66
CA LEU A 63 -3.42 7.83 10.65
C LEU A 63 -4.04 7.98 9.25
N PRO A 64 -5.36 8.14 9.14
CA PRO A 64 -5.99 8.41 7.86
C PRO A 64 -5.56 9.76 7.31
N VAL A 65 -5.41 9.84 5.99
CA VAL A 65 -5.03 11.06 5.29
C VAL A 65 -6.12 11.41 4.29
N ASP A 66 -6.55 12.66 4.32
CA ASP A 66 -7.56 13.18 3.40
C ASP A 66 -6.91 13.66 2.10
N TRP A 67 -6.69 12.75 1.17
CA TRP A 67 -6.18 13.04 -0.17
C TRP A 67 -6.83 12.11 -1.22
N ASN A 68 -6.59 12.42 -2.50
CA ASN A 68 -7.22 11.70 -3.62
C ASN A 68 -6.39 10.53 -4.16
N TYR A 69 -5.33 10.14 -3.46
CA TYR A 69 -4.47 9.03 -3.91
C TYR A 69 -4.98 7.72 -3.35
N THR A 70 -5.20 6.77 -4.24
CA THR A 70 -5.66 5.42 -3.90
C THR A 70 -4.82 4.40 -4.63
N ILE A 71 -4.79 3.17 -4.10
CA ILE A 71 -4.13 2.03 -4.73
C ILE A 71 -5.20 1.00 -5.04
N PRO A 72 -5.28 0.51 -6.29
CA PRO A 72 -6.21 -0.56 -6.60
C PRO A 72 -5.82 -1.81 -5.82
N PHE A 73 -6.83 -2.53 -5.38
CA PHE A 73 -6.70 -3.72 -4.56
C PHE A 73 -7.46 -4.84 -5.23
N GLY A 74 -6.85 -6.00 -5.34
CA GLY A 74 -7.47 -7.10 -6.07
C GLY A 74 -6.82 -8.43 -5.79
N ILE A 75 -7.29 -9.44 -6.49
CA ILE A 75 -6.80 -10.80 -6.39
C ILE A 75 -6.12 -11.18 -7.70
N LEU A 76 -4.92 -11.72 -7.59
CA LEU A 76 -4.19 -12.27 -8.74
C LEU A 76 -4.58 -13.73 -8.93
N HIS A 77 -4.91 -14.09 -10.15
CA HIS A 77 -5.17 -15.48 -10.53
C HIS A 77 -4.64 -15.74 -11.93
N ALA A 78 -4.54 -17.01 -12.31
CA ALA A 78 -4.15 -17.39 -13.66
C ALA A 78 -5.18 -16.88 -14.69
N PRO A 79 -4.76 -16.55 -15.93
CA PRO A 79 -5.69 -16.08 -16.98
C PRO A 79 -6.83 -17.05 -17.25
N GLU A 80 -6.55 -18.36 -17.13
CA GLU A 80 -7.56 -19.44 -17.25
C GLU A 80 -7.61 -20.21 -15.94
N PRO A 81 -8.36 -19.70 -14.94
CA PRO A 81 -8.38 -20.32 -13.61
C PRO A 81 -9.09 -21.66 -13.62
N SER A 82 -8.67 -22.58 -12.74
CA SER A 82 -9.33 -23.85 -12.52
C SER A 82 -10.77 -23.64 -12.03
N LYS A 83 -11.58 -24.70 -12.12
CA LYS A 83 -12.98 -24.65 -11.62
C LYS A 83 -13.04 -24.29 -10.14
N THR A 84 -12.11 -24.79 -9.35
CA THR A 84 -12.03 -24.47 -7.92
C THR A 84 -11.77 -22.98 -7.70
N VAL A 85 -10.83 -22.40 -8.44
CA VAL A 85 -10.54 -20.98 -8.37
C VAL A 85 -11.71 -20.14 -8.86
N GLN A 86 -12.37 -20.56 -9.95
CA GLN A 86 -13.57 -19.89 -10.45
C GLN A 86 -14.68 -19.83 -9.41
N ARG A 87 -14.92 -20.93 -8.69
CA ARG A 87 -15.90 -20.97 -7.59
C ARG A 87 -15.54 -20.00 -6.48
N PHE A 88 -14.27 -19.93 -6.13
CA PHE A 88 -13.79 -18.97 -5.14
C PHE A 88 -14.03 -17.54 -5.58
N LEU A 89 -13.70 -17.21 -6.83
CA LEU A 89 -13.91 -15.87 -7.38
C LEU A 89 -15.39 -15.48 -7.41
N GLN A 90 -16.28 -16.43 -7.70
CA GLN A 90 -17.72 -16.19 -7.70
C GLN A 90 -18.27 -15.93 -6.29
N ALA A 91 -17.62 -16.47 -5.27
CA ALA A 91 -18.04 -16.28 -3.88
C ALA A 91 -17.60 -14.92 -3.31
N ILE A 92 -16.58 -14.28 -3.88
CA ILE A 92 -16.02 -13.02 -3.36
C ILE A 92 -17.05 -11.90 -3.22
N PRO A 93 -17.95 -11.63 -4.22
CA PRO A 93 -18.93 -10.56 -4.07
C PRO A 93 -19.78 -10.68 -2.81
N ALA A 94 -20.17 -11.90 -2.44
CA ALA A 94 -20.97 -12.13 -1.24
C ALA A 94 -20.19 -11.84 0.05
N VAL A 95 -18.85 -12.05 0.04
CA VAL A 95 -17.96 -11.76 1.18
C VAL A 95 -17.62 -10.28 1.24
N MET A 96 -17.48 -9.63 0.08
CA MET A 96 -17.07 -8.23 -0.01
C MET A 96 -18.18 -7.24 0.28
N GLU A 97 -19.43 -7.68 0.34
CA GLU A 97 -20.59 -6.86 0.70
C GLU A 97 -20.71 -6.59 2.21
N LEU A 98 -19.70 -6.96 2.94
CA LEU A 98 -19.61 -6.63 4.37
C LEU A 98 -19.29 -5.14 4.51
#